data_b9a3ab99a9dbf320708cac245df31adf
#
_entry.id   b9a3ab99a9dbf320708cac245df31adf
#
_cell.length_a   1.000
_cell.length_b   1.000
_cell.length_c   1.000
_cell.angle_alpha   90.00
_cell.angle_beta   90.00
_cell.angle_gamma   90.00
#
_symmetry.space_group_name_H-M   'P 1'
#
loop_
_entity.id
_entity.type
_entity.pdbx_description
1 polymer ?
#
loop_
_entity_poly.entity_id
_entity_poly.type
_entity_poly.pdbx_seq_one_letter_code
_entity_poly.pdbx_strand_id
1 'polypeptide(L)'
;MPSTTLPRLANTCLASLALLAPLSAIAGDDGIVTDRPDFVESSNVVGRGRFQIETSVLAERDKSDGVRARTYSMPTLLRYGVGDVLELRLETDGRTVQHAGGEGTTAGYADTALGVKWHVQDEAAGRPSVGVLLHADLDSGSRAWRGQGVRPSLRVAAEWELPGDLSLGVMPGIGRERTEDGKRYGYGIFGVVLGKELTPTWRAFVEVAAPQIARSANGGTVATFDTGMAWLLSDRCQLDTMLALGLNRRTPDAALTFGLSFKL
;
A
#
# COMPACT_ATOMS: atom_id res chain seq x y z
N MET A 1 21.36 58.08 -42.50
CA MET A 1 20.49 57.45 -41.51
C MET A 1 20.74 55.95 -41.63
N PRO A 2 21.34 55.28 -40.66
CA PRO A 2 21.63 53.86 -40.76
C PRO A 2 20.46 53.01 -40.27
N SER A 3 20.13 51.99 -41.05
CA SER A 3 19.16 50.96 -40.79
C SER A 3 19.74 49.89 -39.82
N THR A 4 19.13 49.73 -38.67
CA THR A 4 19.44 48.67 -37.71
C THR A 4 18.69 47.37 -38.04
N THR A 5 19.44 46.37 -38.50
CA THR A 5 18.96 45.00 -38.67
C THR A 5 19.04 44.28 -37.34
N LEU A 6 17.88 43.73 -36.85
CA LEU A 6 17.79 42.85 -35.71
C LEU A 6 18.19 41.41 -36.12
N PRO A 7 18.94 40.68 -35.27
CA PRO A 7 19.23 39.27 -35.53
C PRO A 7 18.04 38.37 -35.16
N ARG A 8 17.74 37.46 -36.10
CA ARG A 8 16.78 36.34 -35.87
C ARG A 8 17.37 35.34 -34.91
N LEU A 9 16.73 35.15 -33.79
CA LEU A 9 16.97 34.03 -32.89
C LEU A 9 16.46 32.73 -33.52
N ALA A 10 17.36 31.84 -33.86
CA ALA A 10 17.06 30.47 -34.29
C ALA A 10 16.63 29.66 -33.07
N ASN A 11 15.37 29.23 -33.02
CA ASN A 11 14.88 28.25 -32.06
C ASN A 11 15.44 26.86 -32.43
N THR A 12 16.42 26.41 -31.70
CA THR A 12 16.89 25.02 -31.74
C THR A 12 16.05 24.20 -30.77
N CYS A 13 15.00 23.53 -31.29
CA CYS A 13 14.32 22.46 -30.57
C CYS A 13 15.28 21.28 -30.45
N LEU A 14 15.84 21.06 -29.26
CA LEU A 14 16.44 19.78 -28.91
C LEU A 14 15.32 18.77 -28.65
N ALA A 15 15.07 17.91 -29.63
CA ALA A 15 14.27 16.72 -29.44
C ALA A 15 15.13 15.69 -28.68
N SER A 16 14.87 15.58 -27.36
CA SER A 16 15.43 14.51 -26.54
C SER A 16 14.72 13.21 -26.88
N LEU A 17 15.31 12.45 -27.82
CA LEU A 17 14.90 11.10 -28.15
C LEU A 17 15.39 10.19 -27.00
N ALA A 18 14.49 9.86 -26.05
CA ALA A 18 14.78 8.85 -25.04
C ALA A 18 14.95 7.50 -25.75
N LEU A 19 16.18 7.00 -25.77
CA LEU A 19 16.49 5.63 -26.18
C LEU A 19 15.84 4.68 -25.18
N LEU A 20 14.70 4.11 -25.56
CA LEU A 20 14.18 2.87 -24.98
C LEU A 20 15.08 1.73 -25.45
N ALA A 21 16.16 1.47 -24.74
CA ALA A 21 16.92 0.23 -24.91
C ALA A 21 16.01 -0.93 -24.46
N PRO A 22 15.90 -2.03 -25.22
CA PRO A 22 15.22 -3.22 -24.72
C PRO A 22 16.08 -3.80 -23.59
N LEU A 23 15.59 -3.68 -22.34
CA LEU A 23 16.15 -4.46 -21.24
C LEU A 23 15.82 -5.93 -21.52
N SER A 24 16.81 -6.66 -21.99
CA SER A 24 16.74 -8.11 -22.07
C SER A 24 16.69 -8.66 -20.64
N ALA A 25 15.51 -9.10 -20.23
CA ALA A 25 15.31 -9.76 -18.97
C ALA A 25 15.98 -11.15 -19.00
N ILE A 26 17.07 -11.30 -18.26
CA ILE A 26 17.55 -12.60 -17.78
C ILE A 26 17.38 -12.55 -16.26
N ALA A 27 16.20 -12.84 -15.80
CA ALA A 27 15.92 -13.21 -14.43
C ALA A 27 14.89 -14.34 -14.49
N GLY A 28 15.04 -15.35 -13.65
CA GLY A 28 14.06 -16.38 -13.50
C GLY A 28 12.66 -15.75 -13.34
N ASP A 29 11.65 -16.35 -13.92
CA ASP A 29 10.27 -15.84 -13.87
C ASP A 29 9.69 -16.21 -12.52
N ASP A 30 10.14 -15.52 -11.47
CA ASP A 30 9.53 -15.64 -10.15
C ASP A 30 8.11 -15.07 -10.25
N GLY A 31 7.12 -15.89 -9.92
CA GLY A 31 5.72 -15.53 -9.97
C GLY A 31 5.41 -14.23 -9.22
N ILE A 32 4.21 -13.70 -9.40
CA ILE A 32 3.76 -12.50 -8.71
C ILE A 32 3.68 -12.78 -7.19
N VAL A 33 4.34 -11.94 -6.40
CA VAL A 33 4.18 -11.87 -4.94
C VAL A 33 3.57 -10.50 -4.61
N THR A 34 2.35 -10.51 -4.09
CA THR A 34 1.61 -9.29 -3.78
C THR A 34 1.71 -8.91 -2.31
N ASP A 35 1.53 -7.61 -2.02
CA ASP A 35 1.34 -7.10 -0.66
C ASP A 35 -0.16 -7.04 -0.30
N ARG A 36 -1.01 -7.58 -1.16
CA ARG A 36 -2.46 -7.63 -1.02
C ARG A 36 -2.94 -9.08 -0.89
N PRO A 37 -4.17 -9.29 -0.32
CA PRO A 37 -5.12 -8.30 0.23
C PRO A 37 -4.91 -7.99 1.72
N ASP A 38 -4.10 -8.75 2.45
CA ASP A 38 -3.82 -8.62 3.88
C ASP A 38 -3.07 -7.31 4.19
N PHE A 39 -3.15 -6.84 5.44
CA PHE A 39 -2.42 -5.67 5.94
C PHE A 39 -0.94 -5.96 6.15
N VAL A 40 -0.60 -7.19 6.57
CA VAL A 40 0.79 -7.63 6.69
C VAL A 40 1.36 -7.81 5.30
N GLU A 41 2.29 -6.94 4.95
CA GLU A 41 2.93 -6.94 3.64
C GLU A 41 3.95 -8.07 3.51
N SER A 42 4.19 -8.54 2.29
CA SER A 42 5.24 -9.50 1.99
C SER A 42 6.62 -8.92 2.28
N SER A 43 7.55 -9.76 2.73
CA SER A 43 8.96 -9.43 2.87
C SER A 43 9.68 -9.29 1.52
N ASN A 44 9.09 -9.81 0.43
CA ASN A 44 9.70 -9.89 -0.89
C ASN A 44 9.56 -8.59 -1.69
N VAL A 45 10.52 -8.38 -2.59
CA VAL A 45 10.53 -7.30 -3.59
C VAL A 45 10.18 -7.85 -4.97
N VAL A 46 9.74 -7.00 -5.89
CA VAL A 46 9.27 -7.43 -7.22
C VAL A 46 10.40 -7.90 -8.17
N GLY A 47 11.66 -7.73 -7.78
CA GLY A 47 12.83 -8.11 -8.57
C GLY A 47 13.30 -7.01 -9.53
N ARG A 48 14.55 -7.09 -9.92
CA ARG A 48 15.25 -6.08 -10.75
C ARG A 48 14.55 -5.79 -12.06
N GLY A 49 14.23 -4.50 -12.31
CA GLY A 49 13.62 -4.04 -13.54
C GLY A 49 12.16 -4.43 -13.73
N ARG A 50 11.56 -5.12 -12.76
CA ARG A 50 10.15 -5.51 -12.78
C ARG A 50 9.28 -4.39 -12.25
N PHE A 51 8.10 -4.28 -12.82
CA PHE A 51 7.06 -3.36 -12.38
C PHE A 51 5.81 -4.14 -12.00
N GLN A 52 5.20 -3.80 -10.86
CA GLN A 52 3.98 -4.43 -10.38
C GLN A 52 2.96 -3.38 -10.00
N ILE A 53 1.71 -3.61 -10.37
CA ILE A 53 0.56 -2.78 -10.01
C ILE A 53 -0.38 -3.64 -9.17
N GLU A 54 -0.74 -3.15 -8.00
CA GLU A 54 -1.73 -3.74 -7.12
C GLU A 54 -2.82 -2.71 -6.86
N THR A 55 -4.05 -2.99 -7.25
CA THR A 55 -5.15 -2.04 -7.11
C THR A 55 -6.42 -2.73 -6.64
N SER A 56 -7.34 -1.97 -6.03
CA SER A 56 -8.61 -2.51 -5.59
C SER A 56 -9.71 -1.46 -5.57
N VAL A 57 -10.93 -1.93 -5.42
CA VAL A 57 -12.06 -1.13 -4.95
C VAL A 57 -12.30 -1.50 -3.49
N LEU A 58 -12.32 -0.49 -2.62
CA LEU A 58 -12.64 -0.60 -1.20
C LEU A 58 -14.02 0.02 -0.96
N ALA A 59 -14.88 -0.70 -0.27
CA ALA A 59 -16.14 -0.21 0.27
C ALA A 59 -16.13 -0.35 1.78
N GLU A 60 -16.16 0.77 2.48
CA GLU A 60 -16.12 0.85 3.94
C GLU A 60 -17.45 1.32 4.49
N ARG A 61 -17.80 0.85 5.67
CA ARG A 61 -18.99 1.18 6.39
C ARG A 61 -18.65 1.49 7.83
N ASP A 62 -19.07 2.66 8.30
CA ASP A 62 -18.89 3.11 9.67
C ASP A 62 -20.20 3.62 10.27
N LYS A 63 -20.34 3.42 11.58
CA LYS A 63 -21.41 4.01 12.37
C LYS A 63 -20.82 4.58 13.65
N SER A 64 -20.49 5.86 13.61
CA SER A 64 -19.94 6.60 14.74
C SER A 64 -20.92 7.67 15.19
N ASP A 65 -21.15 7.81 16.50
CA ASP A 65 -22.00 8.83 17.14
C ASP A 65 -23.42 8.97 16.55
N GLY A 66 -23.96 7.85 16.05
CA GLY A 66 -25.29 7.80 15.44
C GLY A 66 -25.33 8.16 13.96
N VAL A 67 -24.25 8.67 13.40
CA VAL A 67 -24.09 8.93 11.96
C VAL A 67 -23.62 7.66 11.27
N ARG A 68 -24.25 7.32 10.13
CA ARG A 68 -23.80 6.23 9.26
C ARG A 68 -23.05 6.82 8.08
N ALA A 69 -21.81 6.39 7.89
CA ALA A 69 -21.01 6.74 6.75
C ALA A 69 -20.72 5.52 5.87
N ARG A 70 -20.56 5.76 4.56
CA ARG A 70 -20.04 4.78 3.60
C ARG A 70 -18.96 5.47 2.81
N THR A 71 -17.79 4.88 2.80
CA THR A 71 -16.62 5.38 2.06
C THR A 71 -16.26 4.40 0.96
N TYR A 72 -15.98 4.92 -0.22
CA TYR A 72 -15.48 4.17 -1.38
C TYR A 72 -14.17 4.77 -1.79
N SER A 73 -13.15 3.93 -2.00
CA SER A 73 -11.84 4.35 -2.48
C SER A 73 -11.24 3.33 -3.45
N MET A 74 -10.10 3.68 -4.05
CA MET A 74 -9.37 2.83 -5.00
C MET A 74 -7.90 2.73 -4.57
N PRO A 75 -7.60 2.00 -3.46
CA PRO A 75 -6.23 1.77 -3.04
C PRO A 75 -5.40 1.19 -4.18
N THR A 76 -4.28 1.83 -4.44
CA THR A 76 -3.36 1.44 -5.52
C THR A 76 -1.92 1.56 -5.04
N LEU A 77 -1.15 0.49 -5.26
CA LEU A 77 0.27 0.39 -4.99
C LEU A 77 1.00 0.11 -6.30
N LEU A 78 1.96 0.94 -6.64
CA LEU A 78 2.91 0.73 -7.72
C LEU A 78 4.26 0.34 -7.12
N ARG A 79 4.85 -0.75 -7.61
CA ARG A 79 6.13 -1.29 -7.14
C ARG A 79 7.10 -1.39 -8.32
N TYR A 80 8.34 -0.93 -8.12
CA TYR A 80 9.39 -1.03 -9.12
C TYR A 80 10.69 -1.53 -8.49
N GLY A 81 11.18 -2.66 -8.97
CA GLY A 81 12.44 -3.26 -8.52
C GLY A 81 13.66 -2.54 -9.10
N VAL A 82 14.39 -1.80 -8.26
CA VAL A 82 15.65 -1.14 -8.66
C VAL A 82 16.86 -2.07 -8.51
N GLY A 83 16.66 -3.21 -7.86
CA GLY A 83 17.66 -4.26 -7.65
C GLY A 83 17.01 -5.56 -7.23
N ASP A 84 17.82 -6.55 -6.90
CA ASP A 84 17.35 -7.88 -6.50
C ASP A 84 16.77 -7.88 -5.08
N VAL A 85 17.12 -6.88 -4.27
CA VAL A 85 16.71 -6.75 -2.86
C VAL A 85 16.05 -5.41 -2.53
N LEU A 86 15.82 -4.55 -3.53
CA LEU A 86 15.33 -3.20 -3.30
C LEU A 86 14.24 -2.83 -4.30
N GLU A 87 13.12 -2.29 -3.82
CA GLU A 87 12.05 -1.72 -4.65
C GLU A 87 11.65 -0.32 -4.21
N LEU A 88 11.22 0.48 -5.17
CA LEU A 88 10.52 1.75 -4.94
C LEU A 88 9.02 1.52 -4.98
N ARG A 89 8.31 2.30 -4.20
CA ARG A 89 6.86 2.19 -4.01
C ARG A 89 6.18 3.55 -4.13
N LEU A 90 5.00 3.55 -4.74
CA LEU A 90 4.10 4.70 -4.74
C LEU A 90 2.69 4.18 -4.42
N GLU A 91 2.09 4.74 -3.38
CA GLU A 91 0.80 4.30 -2.84
C GLU A 91 -0.19 5.45 -2.77
N THR A 92 -1.46 5.16 -2.94
CA THR A 92 -2.56 6.10 -2.71
C THR A 92 -3.88 5.34 -2.58
N ASP A 93 -4.81 5.85 -1.77
CA ASP A 93 -6.21 5.38 -1.78
C ASP A 93 -7.01 5.95 -2.95
N GLY A 94 -6.37 6.75 -3.80
CA GLY A 94 -6.92 7.28 -5.03
C GLY A 94 -8.13 8.19 -4.82
N ARG A 95 -9.13 8.05 -5.69
CA ARG A 95 -10.37 8.80 -5.55
C ARG A 95 -11.18 8.22 -4.38
N THR A 96 -11.47 9.07 -3.40
CA THR A 96 -12.26 8.72 -2.21
C THR A 96 -13.57 9.50 -2.21
N VAL A 97 -14.66 8.79 -1.95
CA VAL A 97 -16.02 9.35 -1.86
C VAL A 97 -16.68 8.82 -0.59
N GLN A 98 -17.12 9.72 0.28
CA GLN A 98 -17.86 9.39 1.50
C GLN A 98 -19.28 9.96 1.43
N HIS A 99 -20.24 9.14 1.76
CA HIS A 99 -21.64 9.51 1.99
C HIS A 99 -21.95 9.38 3.47
N ALA A 100 -22.16 10.48 4.15
CA ALA A 100 -22.53 10.53 5.58
C ALA A 100 -24.00 10.92 5.75
N GLY A 101 -24.74 10.16 6.53
CA GLY A 101 -26.16 10.38 6.77
C GLY A 101 -26.41 11.72 7.45
N GLY A 102 -27.15 12.61 6.80
CA GLY A 102 -27.44 13.98 7.27
C GLY A 102 -26.37 15.03 6.95
N GLU A 103 -25.15 14.63 6.53
CA GLU A 103 -24.03 15.55 6.25
C GLU A 103 -23.73 15.68 4.74
N GLY A 104 -24.30 14.80 3.91
CA GLY A 104 -24.13 14.83 2.47
C GLY A 104 -23.00 13.96 1.94
N THR A 105 -22.39 14.40 0.82
CA THR A 105 -21.32 13.66 0.13
C THR A 105 -20.06 14.50 0.06
N THR A 106 -18.94 13.90 0.52
CA THR A 106 -17.60 14.46 0.38
C THR A 106 -16.79 13.60 -0.60
N ALA A 107 -16.15 14.23 -1.58
CA ALA A 107 -15.34 13.53 -2.58
C ALA A 107 -14.03 14.27 -2.84
N GLY A 108 -12.99 13.52 -3.17
CA GLY A 108 -11.66 14.05 -3.46
C GLY A 108 -10.66 12.94 -3.78
N TYR A 109 -9.39 13.26 -3.67
CA TYR A 109 -8.28 12.32 -3.80
C TYR A 109 -7.53 12.23 -2.47
N ALA A 110 -7.19 11.03 -2.07
CA ALA A 110 -6.35 10.77 -0.91
C ALA A 110 -4.90 11.21 -1.15
N ASP A 111 -4.12 11.26 -0.09
CA ASP A 111 -2.69 11.51 -0.17
C ASP A 111 -1.96 10.42 -0.97
N THR A 112 -0.79 10.76 -1.46
CA THR A 112 0.14 9.83 -2.08
C THR A 112 1.29 9.58 -1.13
N ALA A 113 1.68 8.32 -0.96
CA ALA A 113 2.87 7.93 -0.22
C ALA A 113 3.99 7.50 -1.17
N LEU A 114 5.21 7.82 -0.80
CA LEU A 114 6.42 7.26 -1.39
C LEU A 114 7.04 6.27 -0.42
N GLY A 115 7.53 5.17 -0.93
CA GLY A 115 8.11 4.12 -0.12
C GLY A 115 9.31 3.45 -0.76
N VAL A 116 10.04 2.76 0.10
CA VAL A 116 11.14 1.86 -0.27
C VAL A 116 10.96 0.58 0.54
N LYS A 117 11.04 -0.57 -0.12
CA LYS A 117 11.15 -1.87 0.54
C LYS A 117 12.52 -2.46 0.27
N TRP A 118 13.15 -2.94 1.32
CA TRP A 118 14.42 -3.67 1.28
C TRP A 118 14.22 -5.08 1.80
N HIS A 119 14.43 -6.07 0.95
CA HIS A 119 14.50 -7.48 1.34
C HIS A 119 15.85 -7.74 2.03
N VAL A 120 15.82 -8.13 3.30
CA VAL A 120 17.01 -8.22 4.17
C VAL A 120 17.58 -9.62 4.20
N GLN A 121 16.69 -10.62 4.25
CA GLN A 121 17.08 -12.04 4.30
C GLN A 121 15.96 -12.95 3.82
N ASP A 122 16.35 -14.06 3.22
CA ASP A 122 15.48 -15.18 2.89
C ASP A 122 15.17 -16.04 4.12
N GLU A 123 14.07 -16.76 4.06
CA GLU A 123 13.76 -17.79 5.05
C GLU A 123 14.78 -18.92 5.01
N ALA A 124 15.22 -19.36 6.16
CA ALA A 124 16.10 -20.52 6.29
C ALA A 124 16.09 -21.10 7.70
N ALA A 125 15.94 -22.43 7.81
CA ALA A 125 16.10 -23.19 9.06
C ALA A 125 15.35 -22.57 10.27
N GLY A 126 14.10 -22.17 10.09
CA GLY A 126 13.23 -21.56 11.11
C GLY A 126 13.45 -20.07 11.35
N ARG A 127 14.37 -19.42 10.63
CA ARG A 127 14.45 -17.96 10.57
C ARG A 127 13.46 -17.43 9.54
N PRO A 128 12.79 -16.29 9.80
CA PRO A 128 11.85 -15.73 8.85
C PRO A 128 12.56 -15.16 7.60
N SER A 129 11.83 -15.07 6.52
CA SER A 129 12.09 -14.06 5.48
C SER A 129 11.79 -12.67 6.05
N VAL A 130 12.63 -11.67 5.78
CA VAL A 130 12.49 -10.32 6.38
C VAL A 130 12.61 -9.24 5.34
N GLY A 131 11.61 -8.35 5.33
CA GLY A 131 11.61 -7.10 4.59
C GLY A 131 11.51 -5.89 5.52
N VAL A 132 12.18 -4.79 5.17
CA VAL A 132 12.10 -3.51 5.86
C VAL A 132 11.48 -2.49 4.92
N LEU A 133 10.45 -1.79 5.40
CA LEU A 133 9.67 -0.83 4.62
C LEU A 133 9.76 0.56 5.26
N LEU A 134 10.13 1.54 4.45
CA LEU A 134 10.07 2.95 4.78
C LEU A 134 9.01 3.61 3.91
N HIS A 135 8.07 4.30 4.52
CA HIS A 135 7.03 5.06 3.85
C HIS A 135 7.01 6.50 4.30
N ALA A 136 6.57 7.39 3.42
CA ALA A 136 6.33 8.78 3.72
C ALA A 136 5.05 9.23 3.00
N ASP A 137 3.95 9.36 3.74
CA ASP A 137 2.74 9.98 3.23
C ASP A 137 2.97 11.48 3.04
N LEU A 138 2.59 11.98 1.87
CA LEU A 138 2.69 13.38 1.49
C LEU A 138 1.33 14.05 1.67
N ASP A 139 1.32 15.34 2.01
CA ASP A 139 0.07 16.12 2.08
C ASP A 139 -0.39 16.58 0.68
N SER A 140 -0.52 15.63 -0.25
CA SER A 140 -0.78 15.84 -1.68
C SER A 140 -2.24 15.73 -2.07
N GLY A 141 -3.07 15.22 -1.19
CA GLY A 141 -4.49 14.96 -1.44
C GLY A 141 -5.36 16.22 -1.52
N SER A 142 -6.63 16.00 -1.83
CA SER A 142 -7.66 17.03 -1.79
C SER A 142 -7.90 17.50 -0.34
N ARG A 143 -8.31 18.76 -0.17
CA ARG A 143 -8.49 19.38 1.15
C ARG A 143 -9.27 18.53 2.17
N ALA A 144 -10.25 17.77 1.72
CA ALA A 144 -11.09 16.94 2.59
C ALA A 144 -10.41 15.61 3.01
N TRP A 145 -9.35 15.17 2.31
CA TRP A 145 -8.71 13.87 2.48
C TRP A 145 -7.22 13.97 2.77
N ARG A 146 -6.72 15.20 2.83
CA ARG A 146 -5.31 15.46 3.01
C ARG A 146 -4.93 15.47 4.48
N GLY A 147 -3.90 14.71 4.82
CA GLY A 147 -3.22 14.80 6.11
C GLY A 147 -2.38 16.08 6.25
N GLN A 148 -1.67 16.21 7.34
CA GLN A 148 -0.88 17.41 7.64
C GLN A 148 0.63 17.13 7.54
N GLY A 149 1.27 17.64 6.47
CA GLY A 149 2.68 17.51 6.23
C GLY A 149 3.13 16.09 5.94
N VAL A 150 4.42 15.85 5.89
CA VAL A 150 4.99 14.52 5.65
C VAL A 150 4.89 13.65 6.90
N ARG A 151 4.36 12.44 6.75
CA ARG A 151 4.09 11.46 7.81
C ARG A 151 4.86 10.16 7.54
N PRO A 152 6.08 10.04 8.09
CA PRO A 152 6.91 8.86 7.88
C PRO A 152 6.47 7.69 8.75
N SER A 153 6.67 6.47 8.21
CA SER A 153 6.57 5.22 8.95
C SER A 153 7.68 4.24 8.58
N LEU A 154 7.98 3.35 9.52
CA LEU A 154 8.91 2.23 9.36
C LEU A 154 8.18 0.96 9.78
N ARG A 155 8.23 -0.07 8.94
CA ARG A 155 7.65 -1.40 9.21
C ARG A 155 8.70 -2.46 8.94
N VAL A 156 8.57 -3.60 9.62
CA VAL A 156 9.40 -4.78 9.37
C VAL A 156 8.46 -5.96 9.15
N ALA A 157 8.41 -6.48 7.93
CA ALA A 157 7.67 -7.68 7.60
C ALA A 157 8.55 -8.91 7.85
N ALA A 158 8.06 -9.86 8.61
CA ALA A 158 8.72 -11.13 8.89
C ALA A 158 7.76 -12.29 8.58
N GLU A 159 8.18 -13.22 7.73
CA GLU A 159 7.34 -14.30 7.22
C GLU A 159 8.01 -15.66 7.46
N TRP A 160 7.21 -16.64 7.86
CA TRP A 160 7.60 -18.04 8.06
C TRP A 160 6.68 -18.96 7.26
N GLU A 161 7.28 -19.91 6.57
CA GLU A 161 6.60 -21.09 6.07
C GLU A 161 6.43 -22.11 7.21
N LEU A 162 5.22 -22.60 7.38
CA LEU A 162 4.89 -23.56 8.42
C LEU A 162 4.45 -24.91 7.80
N PRO A 163 4.60 -26.05 8.53
CA PRO A 163 4.13 -27.33 8.06
C PRO A 163 2.65 -27.30 7.68
N GLY A 164 2.29 -28.04 6.62
CA GLY A 164 0.91 -28.18 6.16
C GLY A 164 0.42 -27.01 5.35
N ASP A 165 1.26 -26.40 4.50
CA ASP A 165 0.96 -25.30 3.60
C ASP A 165 0.39 -24.07 4.33
N LEU A 166 0.85 -23.83 5.54
CA LEU A 166 0.53 -22.65 6.34
C LEU A 166 1.67 -21.64 6.24
N SER A 167 1.34 -20.37 6.34
CA SER A 167 2.32 -19.28 6.48
C SER A 167 1.95 -18.38 7.65
N LEU A 168 2.95 -17.82 8.31
CA LEU A 168 2.79 -16.84 9.38
C LEU A 168 3.53 -15.57 8.99
N GLY A 169 2.81 -14.45 8.92
CA GLY A 169 3.39 -13.13 8.75
C GLY A 169 3.21 -12.28 10.01
N VAL A 170 4.23 -11.51 10.39
CA VAL A 170 4.18 -10.55 11.50
C VAL A 170 4.82 -9.25 11.05
N MET A 171 4.14 -8.13 11.25
CA MET A 171 4.62 -6.81 10.84
C MET A 171 4.51 -5.77 11.95
N PRO A 172 5.51 -5.65 12.84
CA PRO A 172 5.64 -4.51 13.73
C PRO A 172 6.12 -3.27 12.97
N GLY A 173 5.72 -2.09 13.47
CA GLY A 173 6.16 -0.83 12.90
C GLY A 173 5.92 0.35 13.82
N ILE A 174 6.42 1.50 13.40
CA ILE A 174 6.23 2.79 14.05
C ILE A 174 5.95 3.87 13.00
N GLY A 175 5.13 4.84 13.34
CA GLY A 175 4.84 5.96 12.47
C GLY A 175 4.79 7.29 13.23
N ARG A 176 4.76 8.37 12.47
CA ARG A 176 4.53 9.71 12.99
C ARG A 176 3.37 10.36 12.27
N GLU A 177 2.51 10.99 13.03
CA GLU A 177 1.32 11.67 12.55
C GLU A 177 1.17 13.04 13.25
N ARG A 178 0.18 13.83 12.84
CA ARG A 178 -0.19 15.08 13.46
C ARG A 178 -1.65 15.03 13.91
N THR A 179 -1.91 15.65 15.05
CA THR A 179 -3.28 15.96 15.49
C THR A 179 -3.86 17.10 14.66
N GLU A 180 -5.17 17.32 14.72
CA GLU A 180 -5.83 18.43 14.01
C GLU A 180 -5.25 19.81 14.35
N ASP A 181 -4.78 20.00 15.60
CA ASP A 181 -4.07 21.22 16.05
C ASP A 181 -2.58 21.25 15.67
N GLY A 182 -2.13 20.31 14.82
CA GLY A 182 -0.79 20.28 14.23
C GLY A 182 0.32 19.70 15.10
N LYS A 183 0.01 19.20 16.31
CA LYS A 183 1.00 18.56 17.18
C LYS A 183 1.42 17.21 16.64
N ARG A 184 2.73 16.96 16.61
CA ARG A 184 3.29 15.66 16.20
C ARG A 184 3.16 14.63 17.30
N TYR A 185 2.79 13.42 16.93
CA TYR A 185 2.81 12.27 17.82
C TYR A 185 3.37 11.02 17.11
N GLY A 186 3.86 10.06 17.90
CA GLY A 186 4.24 8.75 17.41
C GLY A 186 3.15 7.74 17.69
N TYR A 187 3.02 6.74 16.82
CA TYR A 187 2.11 5.61 17.00
C TYR A 187 2.82 4.30 16.64
N GLY A 188 2.34 3.19 17.20
CA GLY A 188 2.74 1.85 16.82
C GLY A 188 1.91 1.32 15.66
N ILE A 189 2.48 0.40 14.92
CA ILE A 189 1.84 -0.39 13.87
C ILE A 189 2.07 -1.86 14.22
N PHE A 190 1.06 -2.71 14.06
CA PHE A 190 1.22 -4.15 14.27
C PHE A 190 0.22 -4.93 13.43
N GLY A 191 0.68 -6.02 12.83
CA GLY A 191 -0.17 -7.00 12.16
C GLY A 191 0.37 -8.41 12.37
N VAL A 192 -0.55 -9.37 12.40
CA VAL A 192 -0.23 -10.79 12.37
C VAL A 192 -1.24 -11.51 11.49
N VAL A 193 -0.75 -12.22 10.48
CA VAL A 193 -1.54 -12.97 9.50
C VAL A 193 -1.16 -14.45 9.53
N LEU A 194 -2.17 -15.31 9.48
CA LEU A 194 -2.02 -16.74 9.24
C LEU A 194 -2.61 -17.06 7.87
N GLY A 195 -1.76 -17.43 6.94
CA GLY A 195 -2.13 -17.86 5.60
C GLY A 195 -2.25 -19.37 5.47
N LYS A 196 -3.04 -19.83 4.50
CA LYS A 196 -3.19 -21.22 4.11
C LYS A 196 -3.27 -21.33 2.60
N GLU A 197 -2.35 -22.04 1.99
CA GLU A 197 -2.49 -22.49 0.61
C GLU A 197 -3.53 -23.59 0.53
N LEU A 198 -4.66 -23.32 -0.13
CA LEU A 198 -5.74 -24.27 -0.34
C LEU A 198 -5.47 -25.15 -1.58
N THR A 199 -4.85 -24.54 -2.58
CA THR A 199 -4.36 -25.17 -3.82
C THR A 199 -3.15 -24.35 -4.31
N PRO A 200 -2.41 -24.80 -5.33
CA PRO A 200 -1.31 -24.01 -5.91
C PRO A 200 -1.71 -22.62 -6.43
N THR A 201 -3.01 -22.34 -6.59
CA THR A 201 -3.51 -21.06 -7.12
C THR A 201 -4.44 -20.32 -6.15
N TRP A 202 -4.83 -20.93 -5.03
CA TRP A 202 -5.72 -20.33 -4.06
C TRP A 202 -5.09 -20.26 -2.67
N ARG A 203 -5.01 -19.08 -2.12
CA ARG A 203 -4.63 -18.81 -0.73
C ARG A 203 -5.83 -18.20 0.02
N ALA A 204 -6.06 -18.63 1.26
CA ALA A 204 -6.94 -17.97 2.21
C ALA A 204 -6.13 -17.50 3.42
N PHE A 205 -6.64 -16.53 4.17
CA PHE A 205 -5.98 -16.05 5.37
C PHE A 205 -6.97 -15.53 6.41
N VAL A 206 -6.47 -15.43 7.64
CA VAL A 206 -7.05 -14.67 8.75
C VAL A 206 -5.97 -13.79 9.36
N GLU A 207 -6.35 -12.58 9.78
CA GLU A 207 -5.41 -11.58 10.24
C GLU A 207 -5.99 -10.76 11.39
N VAL A 208 -5.13 -10.29 12.28
CA VAL A 208 -5.41 -9.18 13.18
C VAL A 208 -4.46 -8.05 12.83
N ALA A 209 -5.01 -6.92 12.45
CA ALA A 209 -4.27 -5.73 12.05
C ALA A 209 -4.54 -4.56 12.98
N ALA A 210 -3.50 -3.81 13.30
CA ALA A 210 -3.58 -2.54 14.03
C ALA A 210 -2.69 -1.51 13.32
N PRO A 211 -3.19 -0.86 12.25
CA PRO A 211 -2.44 0.15 11.49
C PRO A 211 -2.09 1.37 12.34
N GLN A 212 -2.81 1.61 13.42
CA GLN A 212 -2.49 2.66 14.38
C GLN A 212 -2.73 2.18 15.82
N ILE A 213 -1.67 2.24 16.63
CA ILE A 213 -1.72 2.01 18.07
C ILE A 213 -1.28 3.32 18.76
N ALA A 214 -2.23 4.12 19.21
CA ALA A 214 -1.99 5.44 19.77
C ALA A 214 -2.82 5.68 21.04
N ARG A 215 -2.47 6.74 21.78
CA ARG A 215 -3.28 7.23 22.92
C ARG A 215 -4.61 7.79 22.41
N SER A 216 -5.65 7.74 23.22
CA SER A 216 -6.98 8.28 22.86
C SER A 216 -6.95 9.75 22.45
N ALA A 217 -6.07 10.57 23.07
CA ALA A 217 -5.85 11.96 22.70
C ALA A 217 -5.20 12.15 21.31
N ASN A 218 -4.65 11.10 20.74
CA ASN A 218 -3.96 11.08 19.44
C ASN A 218 -4.71 10.17 18.44
N GLY A 219 -6.03 10.22 18.42
CA GLY A 219 -6.85 9.39 17.54
C GLY A 219 -7.16 7.98 18.07
N GLY A 220 -6.39 7.47 19.07
CA GLY A 220 -6.59 6.14 19.65
C GLY A 220 -6.10 5.00 18.77
N THR A 221 -6.47 3.78 19.14
CA THR A 221 -6.11 2.57 18.39
C THR A 221 -7.18 2.26 17.34
N VAL A 222 -6.74 2.04 16.12
CA VAL A 222 -7.50 1.44 15.00
C VAL A 222 -7.06 -0.01 14.88
N ALA A 223 -7.99 -0.95 14.92
CA ALA A 223 -7.68 -2.38 14.82
C ALA A 223 -8.83 -3.16 14.18
N THR A 224 -8.49 -4.12 13.34
CA THR A 224 -9.41 -4.98 12.59
C THR A 224 -9.10 -6.46 12.78
N PHE A 225 -10.12 -7.29 12.58
CA PHE A 225 -9.98 -8.69 12.24
C PHE A 225 -10.31 -8.83 10.76
N ASP A 226 -9.39 -9.39 10.00
CA ASP A 226 -9.50 -9.48 8.55
C ASP A 226 -9.48 -10.95 8.13
N THR A 227 -10.21 -11.24 7.05
CA THR A 227 -10.16 -12.54 6.38
C THR A 227 -10.38 -12.37 4.90
N GLY A 228 -9.75 -13.20 4.10
CA GLY A 228 -9.84 -13.06 2.66
C GLY A 228 -9.21 -14.21 1.91
N MET A 229 -9.21 -14.04 0.59
CA MET A 229 -8.69 -15.01 -0.35
C MET A 229 -7.95 -14.30 -1.48
N ALA A 230 -6.92 -14.97 -2.00
CA ALA A 230 -6.23 -14.60 -3.22
C ALA A 230 -6.27 -15.75 -4.21
N TRP A 231 -6.51 -15.44 -5.47
CA TRP A 231 -6.54 -16.36 -6.59
C TRP A 231 -5.53 -15.95 -7.65
N LEU A 232 -4.52 -16.79 -7.84
CA LEU A 232 -3.51 -16.64 -8.88
C LEU A 232 -4.10 -17.09 -10.22
N LEU A 233 -4.39 -16.13 -11.11
CA LEU A 233 -4.90 -16.39 -12.46
C LEU A 233 -3.78 -16.85 -13.41
N SER A 234 -2.57 -16.37 -13.18
CA SER A 234 -1.35 -16.74 -13.87
C SER A 234 -0.15 -16.33 -13.01
N ASP A 235 1.06 -16.71 -13.39
CA ASP A 235 2.30 -16.30 -12.68
C ASP A 235 2.48 -14.76 -12.59
N ARG A 236 1.66 -13.98 -13.30
CA ARG A 236 1.74 -12.52 -13.36
C ARG A 236 0.46 -11.78 -13.00
N CYS A 237 -0.59 -12.51 -12.63
CA CYS A 237 -1.89 -11.90 -12.36
C CYS A 237 -2.60 -12.58 -11.20
N GLN A 238 -3.03 -11.79 -10.22
CA GLN A 238 -3.79 -12.22 -9.07
C GLN A 238 -5.10 -11.42 -8.91
N LEU A 239 -6.17 -12.11 -8.58
CA LEU A 239 -7.38 -11.52 -8.00
C LEU A 239 -7.39 -11.75 -6.50
N ASP A 240 -7.96 -10.82 -5.75
CA ASP A 240 -8.10 -10.97 -4.30
C ASP A 240 -9.38 -10.33 -3.77
N THR A 241 -9.78 -10.75 -2.57
CA THR A 241 -10.85 -10.14 -1.81
C THR A 241 -10.58 -10.26 -0.32
N MET A 242 -11.00 -9.25 0.45
CA MET A 242 -10.86 -9.23 1.91
C MET A 242 -12.10 -8.59 2.55
N LEU A 243 -12.54 -9.15 3.65
CA LEU A 243 -13.47 -8.56 4.60
C LEU A 243 -12.71 -8.19 5.86
N ALA A 244 -12.74 -6.93 6.23
CA ALA A 244 -12.22 -6.42 7.51
C ALA A 244 -13.38 -6.07 8.44
N LEU A 245 -13.27 -6.42 9.71
CA LEU A 245 -14.24 -6.12 10.78
C LEU A 245 -13.56 -5.32 11.87
N GLY A 246 -14.12 -4.17 12.23
CA GLY A 246 -13.58 -3.31 13.26
C GLY A 246 -13.64 -3.94 14.65
N LEU A 247 -12.53 -3.91 15.37
CA LEU A 247 -12.41 -4.47 16.73
C LEU A 247 -12.71 -3.46 17.84
N ASN A 248 -12.92 -2.20 17.49
CA ASN A 248 -13.23 -1.15 18.46
C ASN A 248 -14.00 0.01 17.81
N ARG A 249 -14.52 0.95 18.62
CA ARG A 249 -15.37 2.06 18.16
C ARG A 249 -14.67 3.13 17.31
N ARG A 250 -13.36 3.08 17.18
CA ARG A 250 -12.56 4.02 16.36
C ARG A 250 -12.19 3.45 15.00
N THR A 251 -12.54 2.20 14.81
CA THR A 251 -12.33 1.47 13.58
C THR A 251 -13.65 1.38 12.84
N PRO A 252 -13.70 1.56 11.53
CA PRO A 252 -14.91 1.31 10.74
C PRO A 252 -15.51 -0.06 11.03
N ASP A 253 -16.83 -0.15 11.07
CA ASP A 253 -17.56 -1.38 11.43
C ASP A 253 -17.17 -2.55 10.52
N ALA A 254 -17.07 -2.27 9.21
CA ALA A 254 -16.68 -3.26 8.21
C ALA A 254 -16.13 -2.59 6.95
N ALA A 255 -15.21 -3.28 6.29
CA ALA A 255 -14.70 -2.93 4.97
C ALA A 255 -14.62 -4.17 4.09
N LEU A 256 -14.91 -4.01 2.80
CA LEU A 256 -14.82 -5.06 1.78
C LEU A 256 -13.95 -4.56 0.64
N THR A 257 -12.98 -5.39 0.21
CA THR A 257 -12.13 -5.10 -0.94
C THR A 257 -12.27 -6.16 -2.02
N PHE A 258 -12.14 -5.72 -3.27
CA PHE A 258 -11.89 -6.58 -4.43
C PHE A 258 -10.68 -6.02 -5.17
N GLY A 259 -9.65 -6.82 -5.30
CA GLY A 259 -8.37 -6.41 -5.82
C GLY A 259 -7.94 -7.16 -7.06
N LEU A 260 -7.02 -6.54 -7.77
CA LEU A 260 -6.39 -7.06 -8.97
C LEU A 260 -4.93 -6.60 -8.99
N SER A 261 -4.02 -7.53 -9.20
CA SER A 261 -2.59 -7.29 -9.22
C SER A 261 -1.96 -7.84 -10.49
N PHE A 262 -1.01 -7.09 -11.06
CA PHE A 262 -0.27 -7.46 -12.27
C PHE A 262 1.22 -7.21 -12.10
N LYS A 263 2.04 -8.15 -12.54
CA LYS A 263 3.50 -8.04 -12.66
C LYS A 263 3.90 -7.98 -14.15
N LEU A 264 4.69 -6.97 -14.52
CA LEU A 264 5.14 -6.66 -15.89
C LEU A 264 6.64 -6.92 -16.06
#